data_f72355a75b860d1a196c178663c56802
#
_entry.id   f72355a75b860d1a196c178663c56802
#
_cell.length_a   1.000
_cell.length_b   1.000
_cell.length_c   1.000
_cell.angle_alpha   90.00
_cell.angle_beta   90.00
_cell.angle_gamma   90.00
#
_symmetry.space_group_name_H-M   'P 1'
#
loop_
_entity.id
_entity.type
_entity.pdbx_description
1 polymer ?
#
loop_
_entity_poly.entity_id
_entity_poly.type
_entity_poly.pdbx_seq_one_letter_code
_entity_poly.pdbx_strand_id
1 'polypeptide(L)'
;AKSLEKKLFEFNYQSYLLDGRNVALGVSADIGAGHKKQEGEVLRRFGEVAKLFLDAGHVVISTSNIFNQEDHTDLRLLVEPSPVVEVFVADEKEITGDYALKLTLAEVEKEKEAVDEICKYLKNKKILTGHNYSI
;
A
#
# COMPACT_ATOMS: atom_id res chain seq x y z
N ALA A 1 -0.12 -6.28 -6.95
CA ALA A 1 0.33 -6.40 -5.55
C ALA A 1 1.14 -7.68 -5.32
N LYS A 2 0.58 -8.88 -5.57
CA LYS A 2 1.29 -10.17 -5.34
C LYS A 2 2.63 -10.27 -6.09
N SER A 3 2.72 -9.78 -7.32
CA SER A 3 3.95 -9.80 -8.11
C SER A 3 4.99 -8.82 -7.58
N LEU A 4 4.55 -7.70 -7.00
CA LEU A 4 5.43 -6.79 -6.30
C LEU A 4 5.98 -7.44 -5.02
N GLU A 5 5.15 -8.11 -4.24
CA GLU A 5 5.56 -8.86 -3.05
C GLU A 5 6.62 -9.90 -3.39
N LYS A 6 6.38 -10.71 -4.43
CA LYS A 6 7.36 -11.68 -4.93
C LYS A 6 8.68 -11.02 -5.34
N LYS A 7 8.62 -9.89 -6.03
CA LYS A 7 9.83 -9.16 -6.47
C LYS A 7 10.62 -8.59 -5.30
N LEU A 8 9.94 -8.07 -4.28
CA LEU A 8 10.58 -7.60 -3.06
C LEU A 8 11.26 -8.75 -2.31
N PHE A 9 10.62 -9.91 -2.25
CA PHE A 9 11.22 -11.11 -1.67
C PHE A 9 12.50 -11.54 -2.41
N GLU A 10 12.51 -11.50 -3.76
CA GLU A 10 13.71 -11.76 -4.56
C GLU A 10 14.86 -10.77 -4.24
N PHE A 11 14.53 -9.57 -3.79
CA PHE A 11 15.48 -8.56 -3.34
C PHE A 11 15.83 -8.66 -1.84
N ASN A 12 15.42 -9.73 -1.17
CA ASN A 12 15.59 -9.96 0.27
C ASN A 12 14.88 -8.95 1.18
N TYR A 13 13.79 -8.34 0.71
CA TYR A 13 12.90 -7.57 1.58
C TYR A 13 11.79 -8.46 2.13
N GLN A 14 11.56 -8.34 3.42
CA GLN A 14 10.35 -8.90 4.01
C GLN A 14 9.19 -7.96 3.70
N SER A 15 8.14 -8.47 3.11
CA SER A 15 6.96 -7.70 2.77
C SER A 15 5.68 -8.39 3.21
N TYR A 16 4.65 -7.61 3.43
CA TYR A 16 3.32 -8.10 3.78
C TYR A 16 2.27 -7.42 2.92
N LEU A 17 1.41 -8.23 2.31
CA LEU A 17 0.27 -7.75 1.52
C LEU A 17 -0.94 -7.58 2.43
N LEU A 18 -1.25 -6.33 2.77
CA LEU A 18 -2.39 -5.95 3.61
C LEU A 18 -3.56 -5.53 2.73
N ASP A 19 -4.54 -6.39 2.59
CA ASP A 19 -5.78 -6.10 1.85
C ASP A 19 -6.81 -5.42 2.78
N GLY A 20 -7.31 -4.27 2.37
CA GLY A 20 -8.30 -3.50 3.13
C GLY A 20 -9.57 -4.29 3.44
N ARG A 21 -10.00 -5.19 2.53
CA ARG A 21 -11.15 -6.06 2.76
C ARG A 21 -10.89 -7.10 3.85
N ASN A 22 -9.69 -7.64 3.92
CA ASN A 22 -9.35 -8.60 4.97
C ASN A 22 -9.38 -7.95 6.35
N VAL A 23 -8.93 -6.70 6.46
CA VAL A 23 -9.03 -5.93 7.72
C VAL A 23 -10.49 -5.62 8.04
N ALA A 24 -11.29 -5.22 7.05
CA ALA A 24 -12.71 -4.92 7.24
C ALA A 24 -13.50 -6.15 7.70
N LEU A 25 -13.23 -7.33 7.15
CA LEU A 25 -13.91 -8.59 7.49
C LEU A 25 -13.34 -9.27 8.76
N GLY A 26 -12.13 -8.92 9.16
CA GLY A 26 -11.44 -9.46 10.33
C GLY A 26 -11.43 -8.49 11.50
N VAL A 27 -10.40 -7.68 11.61
CA VAL A 27 -10.19 -6.75 12.75
C VAL A 27 -11.35 -5.75 12.91
N SER A 28 -12.01 -5.37 11.83
CA SER A 28 -13.15 -4.43 11.85
C SER A 28 -14.50 -5.11 11.62
N ALA A 29 -14.60 -6.43 11.80
CA ALA A 29 -15.84 -7.17 11.57
C ALA A 29 -17.01 -6.74 12.47
N ASP A 30 -16.73 -6.16 13.63
CA ASP A 30 -17.70 -5.60 14.57
C ASP A 30 -18.35 -4.30 14.07
N ILE A 31 -17.74 -3.62 13.09
CA ILE A 31 -18.22 -2.31 12.63
C ILE A 31 -19.35 -2.43 11.61
N GLY A 32 -19.53 -3.53 10.95
CA GLY A 32 -20.58 -3.74 9.94
C GLY A 32 -20.49 -2.81 8.71
N ALA A 33 -20.91 -3.28 7.56
CA ALA A 33 -20.92 -2.51 6.33
C ALA A 33 -21.99 -1.38 6.37
N GLY A 34 -21.60 -0.14 6.04
CA GLY A 34 -22.52 0.96 5.76
C GLY A 34 -22.75 1.98 6.89
N HIS A 35 -22.01 1.93 7.96
CA HIS A 35 -22.06 2.96 9.00
C HIS A 35 -21.04 4.07 8.74
N LYS A 36 -21.45 5.12 8.00
CA LYS A 36 -20.59 6.31 7.71
C LYS A 36 -19.91 6.91 8.93
N LYS A 37 -20.54 6.83 10.10
CA LYS A 37 -19.93 7.32 11.36
C LYS A 37 -18.73 6.51 11.85
N GLN A 38 -18.46 5.35 11.26
CA GLN A 38 -17.42 4.43 11.68
C GLN A 38 -16.31 4.23 10.62
N GLU A 39 -16.41 4.91 9.48
CA GLU A 39 -15.40 4.85 8.41
C GLU A 39 -14.02 5.26 8.93
N GLY A 40 -13.95 6.33 9.74
CA GLY A 40 -12.71 6.75 10.38
C GLY A 40 -12.11 5.72 11.33
N GLU A 41 -12.94 4.93 12.03
CA GLU A 41 -12.46 3.85 12.89
C GLU A 41 -11.93 2.66 12.07
N VAL A 42 -12.52 2.34 10.93
CA VAL A 42 -11.99 1.32 10.01
C VAL A 42 -10.61 1.74 9.50
N LEU A 43 -10.46 2.99 9.08
CA LEU A 43 -9.19 3.56 8.64
C LEU A 43 -8.15 3.54 9.75
N ARG A 44 -8.52 3.97 10.95
CA ARG A 44 -7.63 3.96 12.11
C ARG A 44 -7.10 2.56 12.40
N ARG A 45 -7.98 1.57 12.47
CA ARG A 45 -7.60 0.17 12.70
C ARG A 45 -6.71 -0.38 11.60
N PHE A 46 -7.01 -0.03 10.34
CA PHE A 46 -6.17 -0.39 9.20
C PHE A 46 -4.75 0.18 9.34
N GLY A 47 -4.64 1.47 9.68
CA GLY A 47 -3.36 2.14 9.91
C GLY A 47 -2.57 1.53 11.06
N GLU A 48 -3.23 1.20 12.17
CA GLU A 48 -2.60 0.55 13.32
C GLU A 48 -2.05 -0.85 12.97
N VAL A 49 -2.80 -1.64 12.21
CA VAL A 49 -2.32 -2.94 11.73
C VAL A 49 -1.13 -2.77 10.80
N ALA A 50 -1.20 -1.82 9.85
CA ALA A 50 -0.08 -1.51 8.97
C ALA A 50 1.16 -1.10 9.77
N LYS A 51 1.00 -0.26 10.79
CA LYS A 51 2.10 0.20 11.65
C LYS A 51 2.79 -0.94 12.38
N LEU A 52 2.06 -1.94 12.87
CA LEU A 52 2.65 -3.10 13.52
C LEU A 52 3.59 -3.87 12.57
N PHE A 53 3.21 -4.04 11.31
CA PHE A 53 4.09 -4.67 10.32
C PHE A 53 5.30 -3.80 9.96
N LEU A 54 5.11 -2.49 9.87
CA LEU A 54 6.20 -1.55 9.62
C LEU A 54 7.21 -1.55 10.77
N ASP A 55 6.73 -1.56 12.01
CA ASP A 55 7.57 -1.65 13.22
C ASP A 55 8.33 -2.97 13.30
N ALA A 56 7.77 -4.03 12.74
CA ALA A 56 8.44 -5.32 12.59
C ALA A 56 9.45 -5.37 11.42
N GLY A 57 9.64 -4.27 10.70
CA GLY A 57 10.60 -4.15 9.61
C GLY A 57 10.11 -4.62 8.24
N HIS A 58 8.81 -4.82 8.08
CA HIS A 58 8.24 -5.22 6.79
C HIS A 58 7.99 -4.02 5.88
N VAL A 59 8.08 -4.27 4.57
CA VAL A 59 7.46 -3.39 3.57
C VAL A 59 5.99 -3.78 3.48
N VAL A 60 5.10 -2.85 3.81
CA VAL A 60 3.66 -3.09 3.70
C VAL A 60 3.17 -2.70 2.32
N ILE A 61 2.60 -3.65 1.60
CA ILE A 61 1.91 -3.42 0.34
C ILE A 61 0.41 -3.39 0.66
N SER A 62 -0.19 -2.24 0.58
CA SER A 62 -1.62 -2.10 0.84
C SER A 62 -2.41 -2.04 -0.46
N THR A 63 -3.53 -2.75 -0.51
CA THR A 63 -4.53 -2.63 -1.57
C THR A 63 -5.86 -2.23 -0.95
N SER A 64 -6.45 -1.16 -1.44
CA SER A 64 -7.77 -0.72 -0.98
C SER A 64 -8.49 0.05 -2.08
N ASN A 65 -9.78 -0.21 -2.19
CA ASN A 65 -10.73 0.57 -3.00
C ASN A 65 -11.79 1.26 -2.13
N ILE A 66 -11.65 1.17 -0.80
CA ILE A 66 -12.61 1.72 0.16
C ILE A 66 -12.17 3.06 0.74
N PHE A 67 -10.93 3.48 0.54
CA PHE A 67 -10.37 4.72 1.05
C PHE A 67 -10.37 5.80 -0.02
N ASN A 68 -10.79 7.00 0.34
CA ASN A 68 -10.75 8.19 -0.48
C ASN A 68 -9.44 8.98 -0.27
N GLN A 69 -9.30 10.14 -0.90
CA GLN A 69 -8.08 10.94 -0.84
C GLN A 69 -7.79 11.55 0.53
N GLU A 70 -8.84 11.88 1.30
CA GLU A 70 -8.68 12.37 2.67
C GLU A 70 -8.20 11.24 3.58
N ASP A 71 -8.75 10.04 3.42
CA ASP A 71 -8.32 8.83 4.13
C ASP A 71 -6.84 8.52 3.89
N HIS A 72 -6.32 8.77 2.69
CA HIS A 72 -4.90 8.58 2.38
C HIS A 72 -4.02 9.56 3.16
N THR A 73 -4.47 10.80 3.36
CA THR A 73 -3.76 11.78 4.17
C THR A 73 -3.71 11.34 5.64
N ASP A 74 -4.84 10.90 6.18
CA ASP A 74 -4.92 10.39 7.55
C ASP A 74 -4.08 9.13 7.75
N LEU A 75 -4.08 8.23 6.75
CA LEU A 75 -3.25 7.03 6.79
C LEU A 75 -1.76 7.37 6.85
N ARG A 76 -1.30 8.36 6.08
CA ARG A 76 0.10 8.82 6.15
C ARG A 76 0.48 9.27 7.56
N LEU A 77 -0.39 10.02 8.22
CA LEU A 77 -0.17 10.46 9.60
C LEU A 77 -0.12 9.29 10.59
N LEU A 78 -1.00 8.31 10.41
CA LEU A 78 -1.07 7.13 11.27
C LEU A 78 0.21 6.27 11.21
N VAL A 79 0.85 6.18 10.05
CA VAL A 79 2.03 5.32 9.84
C VAL A 79 3.36 6.06 9.92
N GLU A 80 3.36 7.36 10.24
CA GLU A 80 4.60 8.11 10.46
C GLU A 80 5.54 7.40 11.45
N PRO A 81 6.87 7.46 11.24
CA PRO A 81 7.62 8.16 10.20
C PRO A 81 7.82 7.37 8.91
N SER A 82 7.12 6.26 8.71
CA SER A 82 7.27 5.43 7.51
C SER A 82 6.79 6.15 6.25
N PRO A 83 7.55 6.17 5.16
CA PRO A 83 7.11 6.81 3.93
C PRO A 83 5.97 6.01 3.27
N VAL A 84 5.01 6.72 2.71
CA VAL A 84 3.90 6.13 1.95
C VAL A 84 4.03 6.53 0.48
N VAL A 85 4.02 5.53 -0.39
CA VAL A 85 4.01 5.72 -1.84
C VAL A 85 2.66 5.27 -2.38
N GLU A 86 1.93 6.19 -2.96
CA GLU A 86 0.63 5.90 -3.57
C GLU A 86 0.82 5.55 -5.04
N VAL A 87 0.35 4.38 -5.40
CA VAL A 87 0.31 3.90 -6.78
C VAL A 87 -1.14 3.83 -7.21
N PHE A 88 -1.55 4.73 -8.09
CA PHE A 88 -2.90 4.76 -8.62
C PHE A 88 -2.97 3.93 -9.91
N VAL A 89 -3.94 3.03 -9.98
CA VAL A 89 -4.16 2.15 -11.13
C VAL A 89 -5.58 2.35 -11.63
N ALA A 90 -5.72 2.85 -12.85
CA ALA A 90 -7.02 3.08 -13.49
C ALA A 90 -6.90 3.13 -15.02
N ASP A 91 -8.03 3.27 -15.69
CA ASP A 91 -8.03 3.61 -17.11
C ASP A 91 -7.43 5.00 -17.33
N GLU A 92 -6.75 5.19 -18.46
CA GLU A 92 -6.04 6.42 -18.79
C GLU A 92 -6.89 7.70 -18.62
N LYS A 93 -8.20 7.58 -18.92
CA LYS A 93 -9.16 8.69 -18.79
C LYS A 93 -9.54 9.03 -17.35
N GLU A 94 -9.33 8.11 -16.43
CA GLU A 94 -9.71 8.25 -15.02
C GLU A 94 -8.53 8.69 -14.14
N ILE A 95 -7.32 8.70 -14.68
CA ILE A 95 -6.13 9.11 -13.94
C ILE A 95 -6.14 10.63 -13.74
N THR A 96 -6.78 11.05 -12.67
CA THR A 96 -6.82 12.44 -12.19
C THR A 96 -6.21 12.51 -10.80
N GLY A 97 -5.66 13.66 -10.44
CA GLY A 97 -5.04 13.84 -9.12
C GLY A 97 -3.52 13.72 -9.11
N ASP A 98 -2.94 14.01 -7.96
CA ASP A 98 -1.49 14.01 -7.74
C ASP A 98 -1.08 12.76 -6.95
N TYR A 99 -0.72 11.72 -7.68
CA TYR A 99 -0.22 10.45 -7.13
C TYR A 99 1.28 10.31 -7.39
N ALA A 100 1.96 9.61 -6.49
CA ALA A 100 3.39 9.36 -6.62
C ALA A 100 3.74 8.57 -7.88
N LEU A 101 2.89 7.61 -8.24
CA LEU A 101 3.01 6.82 -9.45
C LEU A 101 1.63 6.55 -10.03
N LYS A 102 1.48 6.69 -11.33
CA LYS A 102 0.24 6.44 -12.06
C LYS A 102 0.50 5.33 -13.08
N LEU A 103 -0.30 4.28 -13.01
CA LEU A 103 -0.23 3.16 -13.94
C LEU A 103 -1.61 2.97 -14.61
N THR A 104 -1.61 2.79 -15.92
CA THR A 104 -2.82 2.42 -16.65
C THR A 104 -3.12 0.92 -16.50
N LEU A 105 -4.36 0.51 -16.67
CA LEU A 105 -4.73 -0.90 -16.68
C LEU A 105 -3.96 -1.68 -17.76
N ALA A 106 -3.72 -1.07 -18.92
CA ALA A 106 -2.92 -1.66 -19.98
C ALA A 106 -1.45 -1.91 -19.59
N GLU A 107 -0.86 -1.00 -18.80
CA GLU A 107 0.49 -1.19 -18.23
C GLU A 107 0.52 -2.27 -17.17
N VAL A 108 -0.53 -2.39 -16.36
CA VAL A 108 -0.65 -3.44 -15.33
C VAL A 108 -0.84 -4.83 -15.92
N GLU A 109 -1.42 -4.95 -17.11
CA GLU A 109 -1.46 -6.21 -17.87
C GLU A 109 -0.04 -6.70 -18.22
N LYS A 110 0.91 -5.79 -18.39
CA LYS A 110 2.34 -6.09 -18.47
C LYS A 110 2.96 -6.13 -17.09
N GLU A 111 2.54 -7.09 -16.31
CA GLU A 111 2.79 -7.20 -14.87
C GLU A 111 4.25 -7.01 -14.47
N LYS A 112 5.16 -7.61 -15.22
CA LYS A 112 6.61 -7.51 -14.97
C LYS A 112 7.12 -6.07 -15.12
N GLU A 113 6.72 -5.39 -16.19
CA GLU A 113 7.14 -4.01 -16.46
C GLU A 113 6.61 -3.05 -15.40
N ALA A 114 5.34 -3.19 -15.01
CA ALA A 114 4.74 -2.39 -13.95
C ALA A 114 5.44 -2.57 -12.60
N VAL A 115 5.77 -3.81 -12.24
CA VAL A 115 6.52 -4.11 -11.01
C VAL A 115 7.93 -3.53 -11.06
N ASP A 116 8.62 -3.65 -12.18
CA ASP A 116 9.96 -3.08 -12.35
C ASP A 116 9.94 -1.55 -12.24
N GLU A 117 8.92 -0.89 -12.75
CA GLU A 117 8.73 0.56 -12.63
C GLU A 117 8.51 0.99 -11.18
N ILE A 118 7.64 0.29 -10.45
CA ILE A 118 7.43 0.54 -9.02
C ILE A 118 8.73 0.35 -8.24
N CYS A 119 9.44 -0.73 -8.45
CA CYS A 119 10.71 -1.00 -7.78
C CYS A 119 11.77 0.06 -8.08
N LYS A 120 11.85 0.52 -9.34
CA LYS A 120 12.74 1.60 -9.75
C LYS A 120 12.42 2.91 -9.02
N TYR A 121 11.14 3.25 -8.93
CA TYR A 121 10.68 4.43 -8.19
C TYR A 121 11.08 4.35 -6.71
N LEU A 122 10.82 3.22 -6.05
CA LEU A 122 11.13 3.01 -4.64
C LEU A 122 12.64 3.10 -4.36
N LYS A 123 13.48 2.58 -5.25
CA LYS A 123 14.95 2.71 -5.16
C LYS A 123 15.41 4.15 -5.35
N ASN A 124 14.88 4.86 -6.35
CA ASN A 124 15.23 6.24 -6.63
C ASN A 124 14.87 7.18 -5.47
N LYS A 125 13.78 6.89 -4.76
CA LYS A 125 13.36 7.61 -3.55
C LYS A 125 14.05 7.14 -2.28
N LYS A 126 15.00 6.20 -2.38
CA LYS A 126 15.73 5.60 -1.26
C LYS A 126 14.83 4.95 -0.20
N ILE A 127 13.65 4.50 -0.59
CA ILE A 127 12.72 3.75 0.25
C ILE A 127 13.21 2.30 0.36
N LEU A 128 13.69 1.73 -0.75
CA LEU A 128 14.40 0.47 -0.76
C LEU A 128 15.90 0.78 -0.77
N THR A 129 16.55 0.64 0.37
CA THR A 129 17.95 1.07 0.58
C THR A 129 18.99 -0.02 0.34
N GLY A 130 18.58 -1.20 -0.10
CA GLY A 130 19.53 -2.30 -0.39
C GLY A 130 20.32 -2.80 0.83
N HIS A 131 19.84 -2.52 2.03
CA HIS A 131 20.44 -3.08 3.22
C HIS A 131 20.11 -4.57 3.26
N ASN A 132 21.06 -5.36 2.78
CA ASN A 132 21.14 -6.75 3.15
C ASN A 132 21.29 -6.76 4.66
N TYR A 133 20.27 -7.22 5.37
CA TYR A 133 20.47 -7.69 6.72
C TYR A 133 21.31 -8.96 6.63
N SER A 134 22.61 -8.81 6.51
CA SER A 134 23.53 -9.86 6.89
C SER A 134 23.55 -9.85 8.41
N ILE A 135 22.87 -10.81 8.97
CA ILE A 135 23.05 -11.17 10.36
C ILE A 135 24.46 -11.73 10.53
#